data_692c92f0cf58730b8c620e31ee9e846a
#
_entry.id   692c92f0cf58730b8c620e31ee9e846a
#
_cell.length_a   1.000
_cell.length_b   1.000
_cell.length_c   1.000
_cell.angle_alpha   90.00
_cell.angle_beta   90.00
_cell.angle_gamma   90.00
#
_symmetry.space_group_name_H-M   'P 1'
#
loop_
_entity.id
_entity.type
_entity.pdbx_description
1 polymer ?
#
loop_
_entity_poly.entity_id
_entity_poly.type
_entity_poly.pdbx_seq_one_letter_code
_entity_poly.pdbx_strand_id
1 'polypeptide(L)'
;MQKNVSFIENRVSAKGSLWKKRAYDLENISLLKNTNDIPDIIATILAGRNIEADDVNDFLYPEVNKLLKDPSCLFDLNNGIDCLVSAIRNNEIIGILGDYDVDGATSSSILKLFFDHYLVKSEIYIPDRLKEGYGPNKAAIDSFYNKGIKTFITVDCGATSIDVMDYADSKSMNAIIIDHHKVDDPLPKCTAHINPSRKEDSSSLDDLAAVGLTFVFIVGLRRAIRELNLYPDIIEPSLKQYLDLVALGTVCDVVKLKGLNRAFVKEGIDIISKRQRPGIEGLRAISGSKDIGVTELGLSLIHI
;
A
#
# COMPACT_ATOMS: atom_id res chain seq x y z
N MET A 1 -30.30 37.95 7.04
CA MET A 1 -28.87 38.24 7.28
C MET A 1 -28.45 37.55 8.58
N GLN A 2 -27.98 36.30 8.52
CA GLN A 2 -27.35 35.65 9.66
C GLN A 2 -25.92 36.19 9.77
N LYS A 3 -25.63 36.86 10.89
CA LYS A 3 -24.25 37.24 11.23
C LYS A 3 -23.42 35.97 11.36
N ASN A 4 -22.49 35.73 10.41
CA ASN A 4 -21.43 34.80 10.59
C ASN A 4 -20.62 35.17 11.83
N VAL A 5 -20.91 34.57 12.96
CA VAL A 5 -20.11 34.73 14.18
C VAL A 5 -18.86 33.85 13.99
N SER A 6 -17.80 34.47 13.50
CA SER A 6 -16.46 33.85 13.51
C SER A 6 -16.01 33.71 14.96
N PHE A 7 -16.12 32.52 15.51
CA PHE A 7 -15.86 32.28 16.95
C PHE A 7 -14.36 32.37 17.30
N ILE A 8 -13.43 32.24 16.36
CA ILE A 8 -11.99 32.08 16.65
C ILE A 8 -11.05 32.81 15.66
N GLU A 9 -11.56 33.61 14.72
CA GLU A 9 -10.67 34.27 13.73
C GLU A 9 -9.70 35.23 14.44
N ASN A 10 -8.40 35.07 14.15
CA ASN A 10 -7.29 35.89 14.64
C ASN A 10 -7.00 35.81 16.14
N ARG A 11 -7.43 34.79 16.84
CA ARG A 11 -7.03 34.58 18.24
C ARG A 11 -5.84 33.66 18.34
N VAL A 12 -4.87 34.06 19.16
CA VAL A 12 -3.73 33.22 19.52
C VAL A 12 -4.17 32.33 20.68
N SER A 13 -3.93 30.99 20.54
CA SER A 13 -4.21 30.03 21.59
C SER A 13 -3.24 30.17 22.77
N ALA A 14 -3.53 29.53 23.89
CA ALA A 14 -2.64 29.50 25.07
C ALA A 14 -1.24 28.91 24.74
N LYS A 15 -1.11 28.17 23.67
CA LYS A 15 0.17 27.62 23.15
C LYS A 15 0.82 28.52 22.09
N GLY A 16 0.37 29.73 21.88
CA GLY A 16 0.93 30.67 20.90
C GLY A 16 0.54 30.40 19.45
N SER A 17 -0.33 29.43 19.17
CA SER A 17 -0.75 29.07 17.80
C SER A 17 -1.89 29.96 17.33
N LEU A 18 -1.81 30.47 16.10
CA LEU A 18 -2.88 31.21 15.45
C LEU A 18 -3.84 30.24 14.77
N TRP A 19 -5.11 30.29 15.20
CA TRP A 19 -6.16 29.48 14.56
C TRP A 19 -6.69 30.22 13.32
N LYS A 20 -6.63 29.55 12.18
CA LYS A 20 -7.19 30.06 10.94
C LYS A 20 -8.27 29.11 10.44
N LYS A 21 -9.38 29.69 9.97
CA LYS A 21 -10.41 28.92 9.26
C LYS A 21 -9.81 28.43 7.93
N ARG A 22 -10.03 27.16 7.61
CA ARG A 22 -9.65 26.63 6.30
C ARG A 22 -10.50 27.33 5.23
N ALA A 23 -9.87 27.73 4.12
CA ALA A 23 -10.60 28.27 2.99
C ALA A 23 -11.51 27.20 2.39
N TYR A 24 -12.73 27.58 2.04
CA TYR A 24 -13.69 26.73 1.32
C TYR A 24 -14.62 27.61 0.51
N ASP A 25 -15.18 27.05 -0.56
CA ASP A 25 -16.18 27.70 -1.37
C ASP A 25 -17.58 27.50 -0.79
N LEU A 26 -18.33 28.60 -0.65
CA LEU A 26 -19.72 28.60 -0.15
C LEU A 26 -20.68 27.95 -1.16
N GLU A 27 -20.40 28.11 -2.47
CA GLU A 27 -21.19 27.48 -3.52
C GLU A 27 -21.03 25.97 -3.46
N ASN A 28 -19.80 25.47 -3.24
CA ASN A 28 -19.55 24.04 -3.08
C ASN A 28 -20.26 23.47 -1.85
N ILE A 29 -20.31 24.20 -0.70
CA ILE A 29 -21.09 23.74 0.46
C ILE A 29 -22.56 23.55 0.10
N SER A 30 -23.14 24.52 -0.60
CA SER A 30 -24.56 24.47 -1.01
C SER A 30 -24.81 23.31 -1.96
N LEU A 31 -23.89 23.08 -2.91
CA LEU A 31 -23.95 21.95 -3.85
C LEU A 31 -23.87 20.60 -3.10
N LEU A 32 -22.87 20.44 -2.23
CA LEU A 32 -22.68 19.23 -1.43
C LEU A 32 -23.91 18.85 -0.61
N LYS A 33 -24.57 19.84 0.01
CA LYS A 33 -25.80 19.64 0.79
C LYS A 33 -26.95 19.19 -0.08
N ASN A 34 -27.20 19.92 -1.19
CA ASN A 34 -28.35 19.68 -2.02
C ASN A 34 -28.27 18.37 -2.78
N THR A 35 -27.05 17.94 -3.14
CA THR A 35 -26.83 16.71 -3.90
C THR A 35 -26.81 15.46 -3.00
N ASN A 36 -26.33 15.56 -1.75
CA ASN A 36 -26.01 14.40 -0.93
C ASN A 36 -26.82 14.26 0.36
N ASP A 37 -27.77 15.17 0.63
CA ASP A 37 -28.59 15.19 1.85
C ASP A 37 -27.77 15.04 3.16
N ILE A 38 -26.68 15.80 3.27
CA ILE A 38 -25.75 15.78 4.40
C ILE A 38 -25.89 17.02 5.28
N PRO A 39 -25.63 16.92 6.61
CA PRO A 39 -25.65 18.06 7.52
C PRO A 39 -24.65 19.15 7.13
N ASP A 40 -24.98 20.41 7.44
CA ASP A 40 -24.17 21.61 7.15
C ASP A 40 -22.72 21.47 7.61
N ILE A 41 -22.51 20.90 8.80
CA ILE A 41 -21.17 20.72 9.35
C ILE A 41 -20.35 19.74 8.52
N ILE A 42 -20.96 18.66 8.03
CA ILE A 42 -20.30 17.68 7.17
C ILE A 42 -19.97 18.31 5.82
N ALA A 43 -20.92 18.99 5.18
CA ALA A 43 -20.69 19.70 3.93
C ALA A 43 -19.54 20.73 4.04
N THR A 44 -19.48 21.48 5.16
CA THR A 44 -18.40 22.43 5.41
C THR A 44 -17.04 21.74 5.55
N ILE A 45 -16.97 20.59 6.24
CA ILE A 45 -15.74 19.82 6.40
C ILE A 45 -15.28 19.25 5.05
N LEU A 46 -16.20 18.71 4.25
CA LEU A 46 -15.91 18.15 2.95
C LEU A 46 -15.43 19.22 1.96
N ALA A 47 -16.12 20.37 1.90
CA ALA A 47 -15.70 21.52 1.10
C ALA A 47 -14.29 21.99 1.49
N GLY A 48 -13.99 22.09 2.79
CA GLY A 48 -12.66 22.43 3.28
C GLY A 48 -11.59 21.37 2.99
N ARG A 49 -11.97 20.19 2.50
CA ARG A 49 -11.09 19.11 2.03
C ARG A 49 -11.05 18.99 0.52
N ASN A 50 -11.73 19.88 -0.20
CA ASN A 50 -11.89 19.88 -1.65
C ASN A 50 -12.48 18.54 -2.17
N ILE A 51 -13.50 18.04 -1.47
CA ILE A 51 -14.27 16.88 -1.92
C ILE A 51 -15.42 17.39 -2.80
N GLU A 52 -15.49 16.87 -4.01
CA GLU A 52 -16.55 17.18 -4.96
C GLU A 52 -17.86 16.46 -4.61
N ALA A 53 -19.00 16.95 -5.12
CA ALA A 53 -20.31 16.40 -4.80
C ALA A 53 -20.47 14.92 -5.19
N ASP A 54 -19.89 14.54 -6.32
CA ASP A 54 -19.94 13.16 -6.82
C ASP A 54 -19.08 12.20 -6.01
N ASP A 55 -18.03 12.70 -5.34
CA ASP A 55 -17.09 11.90 -4.54
C ASP A 55 -17.53 11.71 -3.08
N VAL A 56 -18.60 12.38 -2.64
CA VAL A 56 -19.03 12.37 -1.22
C VAL A 56 -19.31 10.96 -0.72
N ASN A 57 -20.04 10.18 -1.48
CA ASN A 57 -20.42 8.82 -1.09
C ASN A 57 -19.19 7.92 -0.94
N ASP A 58 -18.27 7.97 -1.90
CA ASP A 58 -17.03 7.20 -1.88
C ASP A 58 -16.07 7.66 -0.79
N PHE A 59 -16.13 8.96 -0.42
CA PHE A 59 -15.35 9.47 0.70
C PHE A 59 -15.91 9.05 2.06
N LEU A 60 -17.24 9.09 2.24
CA LEU A 60 -17.89 8.73 3.51
C LEU A 60 -17.99 7.21 3.71
N TYR A 61 -18.26 6.48 2.64
CA TYR A 61 -18.49 5.03 2.63
C TYR A 61 -17.59 4.33 1.61
N PRO A 62 -16.25 4.46 1.73
CA PRO A 62 -15.34 3.87 0.76
C PRO A 62 -15.38 2.35 0.84
N GLU A 63 -15.44 1.70 -0.32
CA GLU A 63 -15.44 0.26 -0.47
C GLU A 63 -14.31 -0.16 -1.43
N VAL A 64 -13.47 -1.11 -1.02
CA VAL A 64 -12.35 -1.59 -1.83
C VAL A 64 -12.82 -2.10 -3.18
N ASN A 65 -13.89 -2.90 -3.22
CA ASN A 65 -14.40 -3.48 -4.46
C ASN A 65 -14.91 -2.43 -5.48
N LYS A 66 -15.31 -1.25 -5.03
CA LYS A 66 -15.77 -0.17 -5.91
C LYS A 66 -14.63 0.70 -6.41
N LEU A 67 -13.64 0.93 -5.56
CA LEU A 67 -12.55 1.86 -5.83
C LEU A 67 -11.31 1.19 -6.44
N LEU A 68 -11.21 -0.13 -6.31
CA LEU A 68 -10.11 -0.89 -6.89
C LEU A 68 -10.27 -0.95 -8.41
N LYS A 69 -9.35 -0.30 -9.10
CA LYS A 69 -9.25 -0.35 -10.56
C LYS A 69 -8.77 -1.73 -11.04
N ASP A 70 -8.92 -2.00 -12.33
CA ASP A 70 -8.27 -3.18 -12.93
C ASP A 70 -6.77 -3.10 -12.69
N PRO A 71 -6.14 -4.14 -12.10
CA PRO A 71 -4.70 -4.13 -11.83
C PRO A 71 -3.83 -3.83 -13.06
N SER A 72 -4.27 -4.20 -14.25
CA SER A 72 -3.54 -3.96 -15.49
C SER A 72 -3.40 -2.48 -15.86
N CYS A 73 -4.04 -1.56 -15.11
CA CYS A 73 -3.82 -0.12 -15.27
C CYS A 73 -2.44 0.34 -14.79
N LEU A 74 -1.80 -0.42 -13.88
CA LEU A 74 -0.43 -0.16 -13.45
C LEU A 74 0.55 -0.56 -14.53
N PHE A 75 1.45 0.36 -14.88
CA PHE A 75 2.49 0.09 -15.87
C PHE A 75 3.40 -1.06 -15.40
N ASP A 76 3.80 -1.92 -16.31
CA ASP A 76 4.63 -3.12 -16.07
C ASP A 76 4.01 -4.24 -15.21
N LEU A 77 2.80 -4.07 -14.66
CA LEU A 77 2.20 -5.09 -13.80
C LEU A 77 2.07 -6.44 -14.52
N ASN A 78 1.62 -6.44 -15.75
CA ASN A 78 1.46 -7.68 -16.51
C ASN A 78 2.80 -8.36 -16.78
N ASN A 79 3.87 -7.61 -17.08
CA ASN A 79 5.21 -8.17 -17.25
C ASN A 79 5.70 -8.85 -15.96
N GLY A 80 5.45 -8.21 -14.81
CA GLY A 80 5.76 -8.80 -13.50
C GLY A 80 4.97 -10.08 -13.22
N ILE A 81 3.68 -10.10 -13.55
CA ILE A 81 2.83 -11.29 -13.41
C ILE A 81 3.30 -12.42 -14.32
N ASP A 82 3.58 -12.15 -15.59
CA ASP A 82 4.03 -13.16 -16.55
C ASP A 82 5.36 -13.78 -16.12
N CYS A 83 6.28 -12.97 -15.60
CA CYS A 83 7.54 -13.45 -15.03
C CYS A 83 7.29 -14.39 -13.84
N LEU A 84 6.43 -14.02 -12.89
CA LEU A 84 6.11 -14.86 -11.75
C LEU A 84 5.36 -16.15 -12.14
N VAL A 85 4.42 -16.06 -13.05
CA VAL A 85 3.71 -17.25 -13.59
C VAL A 85 4.69 -18.23 -14.19
N SER A 86 5.70 -17.74 -14.93
CA SER A 86 6.76 -18.58 -15.47
C SER A 86 7.57 -19.26 -14.37
N ALA A 87 8.00 -18.51 -13.37
CA ALA A 87 8.75 -19.03 -12.22
C ALA A 87 7.93 -20.06 -11.42
N ILE A 88 6.63 -19.80 -11.19
CA ILE A 88 5.70 -20.73 -10.52
C ILE A 88 5.56 -22.03 -11.29
N ARG A 89 5.38 -21.99 -12.63
CA ARG A 89 5.29 -23.18 -13.48
C ARG A 89 6.56 -24.01 -13.44
N ASN A 90 7.70 -23.38 -13.29
CA ASN A 90 8.99 -24.03 -13.19
C ASN A 90 9.32 -24.53 -11.77
N ASN A 91 8.39 -24.37 -10.80
CA ASN A 91 8.60 -24.66 -9.37
C ASN A 91 9.83 -23.97 -8.78
N GLU A 92 10.14 -22.75 -9.25
CA GLU A 92 11.24 -21.95 -8.73
C GLU A 92 10.92 -21.40 -7.32
N ILE A 93 11.97 -21.17 -6.54
CA ILE A 93 11.86 -20.45 -5.27
C ILE A 93 11.83 -18.96 -5.59
N ILE A 94 10.86 -18.21 -5.05
CA ILE A 94 10.73 -16.78 -5.26
C ILE A 94 11.40 -16.01 -4.11
N GLY A 95 12.32 -15.10 -4.43
CA GLY A 95 12.88 -14.18 -3.47
C GLY A 95 11.90 -13.01 -3.19
N ILE A 96 11.79 -12.59 -1.95
CA ILE A 96 11.08 -11.38 -1.53
C ILE A 96 12.08 -10.52 -0.76
N LEU A 97 12.42 -9.34 -1.27
CA LEU A 97 13.30 -8.39 -0.62
C LEU A 97 12.46 -7.19 -0.21
N GLY A 98 12.21 -7.02 1.08
CA GLY A 98 11.44 -5.90 1.63
C GLY A 98 12.31 -4.87 2.30
N ASP A 99 11.82 -3.62 2.37
CA ASP A 99 12.41 -2.67 3.30
C ASP A 99 12.15 -3.07 4.76
N TYR A 100 12.92 -2.52 5.67
CA TYR A 100 12.87 -2.85 7.11
C TYR A 100 11.76 -2.11 7.87
N ASP A 101 11.08 -1.18 7.26
CA ASP A 101 9.97 -0.46 7.90
C ASP A 101 8.64 -1.23 7.81
N VAL A 102 7.54 -0.60 8.24
CA VAL A 102 6.26 -1.28 8.34
C VAL A 102 5.63 -1.50 6.97
N ASP A 103 5.84 -0.60 6.00
CA ASP A 103 5.31 -0.77 4.66
C ASP A 103 6.03 -1.92 3.95
N GLY A 104 7.36 -1.96 3.99
CA GLY A 104 8.14 -3.08 3.48
C GLY A 104 7.84 -4.42 4.17
N ALA A 105 7.70 -4.41 5.51
CA ALA A 105 7.39 -5.61 6.28
C ALA A 105 5.97 -6.15 5.99
N THR A 106 4.96 -5.29 5.88
CA THR A 106 3.59 -5.70 5.55
C THR A 106 3.46 -6.14 4.10
N SER A 107 4.14 -5.47 3.17
CA SER A 107 4.24 -5.86 1.75
C SER A 107 4.84 -7.25 1.59
N SER A 108 5.99 -7.50 2.24
CA SER A 108 6.64 -8.82 2.26
C SER A 108 5.74 -9.90 2.86
N SER A 109 5.02 -9.55 3.93
CA SER A 109 4.12 -10.49 4.62
C SER A 109 2.94 -10.90 3.77
N ILE A 110 2.28 -9.99 3.04
CA ILE A 110 1.15 -10.37 2.18
C ILE A 110 1.59 -11.20 0.99
N LEU A 111 2.76 -10.93 0.38
CA LEU A 111 3.33 -11.81 -0.66
C LEU A 111 3.61 -13.20 -0.11
N LYS A 112 4.27 -13.28 1.05
CA LYS A 112 4.58 -14.57 1.68
C LYS A 112 3.32 -15.38 1.97
N LEU A 113 2.32 -14.77 2.60
CA LEU A 113 1.04 -15.42 2.90
C LEU A 113 0.29 -15.86 1.64
N PHE A 114 0.35 -15.06 0.57
CA PHE A 114 -0.24 -15.41 -0.70
C PHE A 114 0.46 -16.60 -1.35
N PHE A 115 1.79 -16.61 -1.38
CA PHE A 115 2.58 -17.72 -1.91
C PHE A 115 2.40 -18.99 -1.09
N ASP A 116 2.39 -18.90 0.24
CA ASP A 116 2.16 -20.06 1.12
C ASP A 116 0.80 -20.68 0.89
N HIS A 117 -0.24 -19.88 0.62
CA HIS A 117 -1.55 -20.40 0.30
C HIS A 117 -1.55 -21.31 -0.95
N TYR A 118 -0.78 -20.95 -1.96
CA TYR A 118 -0.62 -21.74 -3.19
C TYR A 118 0.57 -22.72 -3.13
N LEU A 119 1.18 -22.91 -1.96
CA LEU A 119 2.34 -23.78 -1.76
C LEU A 119 3.55 -23.38 -2.62
N VAL A 120 3.63 -22.14 -3.06
CA VAL A 120 4.78 -21.58 -3.76
C VAL A 120 5.90 -21.33 -2.77
N LYS A 121 7.06 -21.92 -3.00
CA LYS A 121 8.24 -21.70 -2.15
C LYS A 121 8.74 -20.27 -2.28
N SER A 122 8.93 -19.59 -1.16
CA SER A 122 9.45 -18.22 -1.14
C SER A 122 10.33 -17.96 0.06
N GLU A 123 11.32 -17.08 -0.13
CA GLU A 123 12.31 -16.68 0.87
C GLU A 123 12.26 -15.17 1.04
N ILE A 124 12.12 -14.69 2.28
CA ILE A 124 12.16 -13.26 2.60
C ILE A 124 13.58 -12.87 3.02
N TYR A 125 14.03 -11.73 2.52
CA TYR A 125 15.22 -11.03 2.95
C TYR A 125 14.84 -9.58 3.31
N ILE A 126 15.14 -9.17 4.55
CA ILE A 126 14.99 -7.80 5.00
C ILE A 126 16.37 -7.33 5.46
N PRO A 127 16.96 -6.29 4.85
CA PRO A 127 18.28 -5.79 5.23
C PRO A 127 18.30 -5.26 6.67
N ASP A 128 19.41 -5.51 7.37
CA ASP A 128 19.65 -4.91 8.69
C ASP A 128 19.99 -3.42 8.50
N ARG A 129 19.11 -2.54 8.99
CA ARG A 129 19.25 -1.08 8.85
C ARG A 129 20.62 -0.55 9.28
N LEU A 130 21.19 -1.11 10.36
CA LEU A 130 22.41 -0.62 10.97
C LEU A 130 23.66 -1.12 10.25
N LYS A 131 23.62 -2.32 9.64
CA LYS A 131 24.75 -2.96 8.99
C LYS A 131 24.75 -2.82 7.47
N GLU A 132 23.56 -2.86 6.86
CA GLU A 132 23.41 -2.97 5.41
C GLU A 132 22.81 -1.70 4.79
N GLY A 133 22.19 -0.83 5.59
CA GLY A 133 21.57 0.41 5.13
C GLY A 133 20.16 0.18 4.55
N TYR A 134 19.73 1.13 3.71
CA TYR A 134 18.40 1.13 3.10
C TYR A 134 18.39 0.42 1.75
N GLY A 135 17.35 -0.34 1.50
CA GLY A 135 17.03 -0.90 0.19
C GLY A 135 17.85 -2.15 -0.18
N PRO A 136 17.69 -2.62 -1.43
CA PRO A 136 18.38 -3.80 -1.92
C PRO A 136 19.90 -3.58 -1.96
N ASN A 137 20.65 -4.63 -1.63
CA ASN A 137 22.10 -4.62 -1.63
C ASN A 137 22.68 -5.90 -2.27
N LYS A 138 23.96 -5.89 -2.62
CA LYS A 138 24.62 -7.02 -3.30
C LYS A 138 24.65 -8.29 -2.44
N ALA A 139 24.72 -8.15 -1.10
CA ALA A 139 24.69 -9.30 -0.19
C ALA A 139 23.35 -10.03 -0.22
N ALA A 140 22.23 -9.30 -0.32
CA ALA A 140 20.91 -9.87 -0.52
C ALA A 140 20.81 -10.63 -1.84
N ILE A 141 21.32 -10.05 -2.94
CA ILE A 141 21.36 -10.71 -4.26
C ILE A 141 22.22 -11.99 -4.19
N ASP A 142 23.40 -11.94 -3.57
CA ASP A 142 24.25 -13.12 -3.37
C ASP A 142 23.56 -14.18 -2.52
N SER A 143 22.85 -13.78 -1.46
CA SER A 143 22.07 -14.71 -0.63
C SER A 143 21.02 -15.46 -1.45
N PHE A 144 20.26 -14.74 -2.30
CA PHE A 144 19.27 -15.34 -3.19
C PHE A 144 19.94 -16.25 -4.23
N TYR A 145 20.98 -15.76 -4.90
CA TYR A 145 21.71 -16.52 -5.92
C TYR A 145 22.26 -17.86 -5.37
N ASN A 146 22.88 -17.82 -4.19
CA ASN A 146 23.45 -19.00 -3.54
C ASN A 146 22.38 -20.03 -3.11
N LYS A 147 21.12 -19.60 -2.93
CA LYS A 147 19.97 -20.47 -2.68
C LYS A 147 19.31 -20.98 -3.97
N GLY A 148 19.84 -20.62 -5.14
CA GLY A 148 19.28 -21.00 -6.44
C GLY A 148 18.04 -20.21 -6.84
N ILE A 149 17.77 -19.09 -6.19
CA ILE A 149 16.66 -18.19 -6.51
C ILE A 149 17.02 -17.39 -7.77
N LYS A 150 16.19 -17.49 -8.79
CA LYS A 150 16.37 -16.81 -10.08
C LYS A 150 15.45 -15.61 -10.24
N THR A 151 14.30 -15.64 -9.59
CA THR A 151 13.29 -14.58 -9.67
C THR A 151 13.04 -14.03 -8.27
N PHE A 152 13.12 -12.70 -8.13
CA PHE A 152 12.84 -12.02 -6.87
C PHE A 152 11.99 -10.78 -7.08
N ILE A 153 11.28 -10.40 -6.03
CA ILE A 153 10.45 -9.20 -5.95
C ILE A 153 11.06 -8.29 -4.89
N THR A 154 11.27 -7.01 -5.21
CA THR A 154 11.53 -5.99 -4.20
C THR A 154 10.22 -5.28 -3.86
N VAL A 155 9.99 -5.01 -2.60
CA VAL A 155 8.81 -4.27 -2.13
C VAL A 155 9.23 -3.12 -1.24
N ASP A 156 8.65 -1.94 -1.51
CA ASP A 156 8.93 -0.69 -0.79
C ASP A 156 10.40 -0.24 -0.90
N CYS A 157 11.09 -0.73 -1.90
CA CYS A 157 12.48 -0.38 -2.19
C CYS A 157 12.85 -0.83 -3.61
N GLY A 158 13.98 -0.31 -4.09
CA GLY A 158 14.57 -0.76 -5.36
C GLY A 158 14.33 0.19 -6.53
N ALA A 159 13.38 1.13 -6.44
CA ALA A 159 13.02 2.03 -7.54
C ALA A 159 14.20 2.84 -8.13
N THR A 160 15.23 3.09 -7.32
CA THR A 160 16.43 3.85 -7.73
C THR A 160 17.74 3.04 -7.64
N SER A 161 17.65 1.72 -7.38
CA SER A 161 18.81 0.86 -7.06
C SER A 161 19.50 0.31 -8.32
N ILE A 162 20.00 1.18 -9.19
CA ILE A 162 20.59 0.85 -10.50
C ILE A 162 21.72 -0.18 -10.36
N ASP A 163 22.74 0.13 -9.55
CA ASP A 163 23.93 -0.72 -9.42
C ASP A 163 23.62 -2.14 -8.91
N VAL A 164 22.60 -2.27 -8.05
CA VAL A 164 22.20 -3.57 -7.50
C VAL A 164 21.37 -4.36 -8.50
N MET A 165 20.52 -3.69 -9.27
CA MET A 165 19.75 -4.35 -10.34
C MET A 165 20.64 -4.77 -11.51
N ASP A 166 21.64 -3.97 -11.88
CA ASP A 166 22.67 -4.37 -12.86
C ASP A 166 23.47 -5.57 -12.36
N TYR A 167 23.78 -5.62 -11.07
CA TYR A 167 24.45 -6.77 -10.47
C TYR A 167 23.56 -8.03 -10.51
N ALA A 168 22.27 -7.93 -10.23
CA ALA A 168 21.32 -9.03 -10.35
C ALA A 168 21.20 -9.52 -11.81
N ASP A 169 21.12 -8.58 -12.77
CA ASP A 169 21.08 -8.90 -14.19
C ASP A 169 22.36 -9.63 -14.65
N SER A 170 23.56 -9.23 -14.16
CA SER A 170 24.82 -9.91 -14.43
C SER A 170 24.84 -11.39 -13.97
N LYS A 171 23.99 -11.72 -13.01
CA LYS A 171 23.76 -13.09 -12.52
C LYS A 171 22.58 -13.79 -13.23
N SER A 172 22.00 -13.16 -14.25
CA SER A 172 20.82 -13.66 -14.98
C SER A 172 19.61 -13.89 -14.05
N MET A 173 19.42 -13.01 -13.07
CA MET A 173 18.27 -13.02 -12.17
C MET A 173 17.19 -12.07 -12.70
N ASN A 174 15.94 -12.48 -12.56
CA ASN A 174 14.77 -11.66 -12.89
C ASN A 174 14.36 -10.82 -11.66
N ALA A 175 14.37 -9.52 -11.82
CA ALA A 175 13.95 -8.59 -10.77
C ALA A 175 12.57 -7.99 -11.09
N ILE A 176 11.65 -8.03 -10.14
CA ILE A 176 10.37 -7.33 -10.19
C ILE A 176 10.37 -6.31 -9.06
N ILE A 177 10.23 -5.04 -9.39
CA ILE A 177 10.20 -3.94 -8.42
C ILE A 177 8.75 -3.52 -8.22
N ILE A 178 8.27 -3.49 -6.96
CA ILE A 178 7.00 -2.91 -6.54
C ILE A 178 7.32 -1.83 -5.52
N ASP A 179 7.23 -0.58 -5.95
CA ASP A 179 7.68 0.57 -5.17
C ASP A 179 6.77 1.78 -5.43
N HIS A 180 6.74 2.74 -4.54
CA HIS A 180 5.98 3.99 -4.66
C HIS A 180 6.84 5.25 -4.55
N HIS A 181 8.11 5.08 -4.21
CA HIS A 181 9.04 6.20 -4.11
C HIS A 181 9.20 6.91 -5.44
N LYS A 182 9.45 8.22 -5.38
CA LYS A 182 9.69 9.02 -6.57
C LYS A 182 10.92 8.53 -7.33
N VAL A 183 10.79 8.50 -8.63
CA VAL A 183 11.86 8.06 -9.54
C VAL A 183 12.15 9.11 -10.59
N ASP A 184 13.41 9.20 -10.95
CA ASP A 184 13.93 9.98 -12.06
C ASP A 184 14.74 9.07 -12.99
N ASP A 185 14.92 9.48 -14.24
CA ASP A 185 15.78 8.76 -15.20
C ASP A 185 17.27 8.91 -14.84
N PRO A 186 18.09 7.86 -15.04
CA PRO A 186 17.75 6.55 -15.59
C PRO A 186 17.12 5.61 -14.55
N LEU A 187 16.20 4.76 -15.01
CA LEU A 187 15.60 3.72 -14.20
C LEU A 187 16.49 2.47 -14.11
N PRO A 188 16.40 1.67 -13.01
CA PRO A 188 17.11 0.41 -12.89
C PRO A 188 16.66 -0.61 -13.93
N LYS A 189 17.60 -1.43 -14.42
CA LYS A 189 17.32 -2.54 -15.32
C LYS A 189 16.65 -3.67 -14.54
N CYS A 190 15.44 -4.03 -14.92
CA CYS A 190 14.67 -5.09 -14.27
C CYS A 190 13.66 -5.71 -15.24
N THR A 191 13.04 -6.80 -14.87
CA THR A 191 12.00 -7.48 -15.65
C THR A 191 10.69 -6.70 -15.64
N ALA A 192 10.35 -6.12 -14.50
CA ALA A 192 9.19 -5.24 -14.34
C ALA A 192 9.46 -4.21 -13.25
N HIS A 193 9.06 -2.95 -13.49
CA HIS A 193 9.14 -1.85 -12.54
C HIS A 193 7.75 -1.25 -12.32
N ILE A 194 7.03 -1.80 -11.36
CA ILE A 194 5.66 -1.41 -11.00
C ILE A 194 5.76 -0.27 -9.99
N ASN A 195 5.62 0.95 -10.49
CA ASN A 195 5.69 2.15 -9.67
C ASN A 195 4.86 3.27 -10.33
N PRO A 196 3.77 3.72 -9.69
CA PRO A 196 2.90 4.75 -10.26
C PRO A 196 3.52 6.16 -10.31
N SER A 197 4.71 6.36 -9.70
CA SER A 197 5.48 7.61 -9.84
C SER A 197 6.25 7.71 -11.16
N ARG A 198 6.28 6.64 -11.97
CA ARG A 198 6.92 6.63 -13.29
C ARG A 198 6.14 7.47 -14.29
N LYS A 199 6.87 8.07 -15.25
CA LYS A 199 6.30 8.92 -16.32
C LYS A 199 5.33 8.13 -17.24
N GLU A 200 5.59 6.84 -17.42
CA GLU A 200 4.80 5.96 -18.29
C GLU A 200 3.52 5.45 -17.62
N ASP A 201 3.42 5.56 -16.29
CA ASP A 201 2.24 5.12 -15.57
C ASP A 201 1.09 6.12 -15.70
N SER A 202 -0.10 5.63 -15.95
CA SER A 202 -1.34 6.40 -16.05
C SER A 202 -2.44 5.92 -15.11
N SER A 203 -2.10 5.06 -14.16
CA SER A 203 -3.05 4.44 -13.24
C SER A 203 -3.73 5.44 -12.30
N SER A 204 -3.06 6.57 -12.00
CA SER A 204 -3.46 7.52 -10.94
C SER A 204 -3.51 6.85 -9.55
N LEU A 205 -2.59 5.93 -9.28
CA LEU A 205 -2.42 5.23 -8.01
C LEU A 205 -1.18 5.70 -7.22
N ASP A 206 -0.65 6.86 -7.55
CA ASP A 206 0.55 7.49 -6.98
C ASP A 206 0.43 7.86 -5.49
N ASP A 207 -0.76 7.89 -4.93
CA ASP A 207 -0.99 8.07 -3.49
C ASP A 207 -0.90 6.73 -2.69
N LEU A 208 -0.76 5.55 -3.34
CA LEU A 208 -0.67 4.27 -2.63
C LEU A 208 0.70 4.06 -1.98
N ALA A 209 0.70 3.49 -0.76
CA ALA A 209 1.88 2.90 -0.14
C ALA A 209 2.27 1.60 -0.87
N ALA A 210 3.50 1.11 -0.69
CA ALA A 210 3.96 -0.10 -1.36
C ALA A 210 3.10 -1.33 -1.01
N VAL A 211 2.57 -1.43 0.20
CA VAL A 211 1.64 -2.51 0.57
C VAL A 211 0.33 -2.44 -0.21
N GLY A 212 -0.17 -1.24 -0.52
CA GLY A 212 -1.34 -1.04 -1.37
C GLY A 212 -1.08 -1.51 -2.80
N LEU A 213 0.08 -1.15 -3.37
CA LEU A 213 0.51 -1.61 -4.69
C LEU A 213 0.73 -3.13 -4.73
N THR A 214 1.35 -3.68 -3.69
CA THR A 214 1.53 -5.13 -3.54
C THR A 214 0.17 -5.85 -3.47
N PHE A 215 -0.82 -5.27 -2.79
CA PHE A 215 -2.18 -5.80 -2.79
C PHE A 215 -2.81 -5.78 -4.19
N VAL A 216 -2.68 -4.69 -4.94
CA VAL A 216 -3.16 -4.61 -6.34
C VAL A 216 -2.44 -5.66 -7.21
N PHE A 217 -1.14 -5.84 -7.01
CA PHE A 217 -0.35 -6.85 -7.71
C PHE A 217 -0.85 -8.27 -7.45
N ILE A 218 -1.11 -8.65 -6.19
CA ILE A 218 -1.64 -9.99 -5.89
C ILE A 218 -3.08 -10.19 -6.38
N VAL A 219 -3.89 -9.13 -6.53
CA VAL A 219 -5.20 -9.22 -7.20
C VAL A 219 -5.02 -9.63 -8.65
N GLY A 220 -4.07 -9.01 -9.37
CA GLY A 220 -3.74 -9.37 -10.74
C GLY A 220 -3.15 -10.80 -10.85
N LEU A 221 -2.20 -11.13 -9.97
CA LEU A 221 -1.59 -12.46 -9.95
C LEU A 221 -2.61 -13.57 -9.66
N ARG A 222 -3.53 -13.35 -8.71
CA ARG A 222 -4.63 -14.28 -8.42
C ARG A 222 -5.51 -14.50 -9.65
N ARG A 223 -5.83 -13.42 -10.39
CA ARG A 223 -6.57 -13.51 -11.65
C ARG A 223 -5.84 -14.39 -12.66
N ALA A 224 -4.54 -14.17 -12.86
CA ALA A 224 -3.73 -14.96 -13.77
C ALA A 224 -3.66 -16.46 -13.37
N ILE A 225 -3.47 -16.74 -12.07
CA ILE A 225 -3.47 -18.13 -11.54
C ILE A 225 -4.79 -18.81 -11.86
N ARG A 226 -5.94 -18.14 -11.69
CA ARG A 226 -7.27 -18.67 -12.00
C ARG A 226 -7.47 -18.90 -13.49
N GLU A 227 -7.17 -17.90 -14.33
CA GLU A 227 -7.36 -17.97 -15.78
C GLU A 227 -6.50 -19.04 -16.43
N LEU A 228 -5.29 -19.25 -15.91
CA LEU A 228 -4.36 -20.28 -16.37
C LEU A 228 -4.56 -21.65 -15.69
N ASN A 229 -5.52 -21.74 -14.76
CA ASN A 229 -5.84 -22.94 -13.99
C ASN A 229 -4.59 -23.63 -13.38
N LEU A 230 -3.70 -22.81 -12.75
CA LEU A 230 -2.42 -23.33 -12.26
C LEU A 230 -2.56 -24.22 -11.01
N TYR A 231 -3.59 -24.01 -10.21
CA TYR A 231 -3.84 -24.74 -8.96
C TYR A 231 -5.30 -25.16 -8.85
N PRO A 232 -5.77 -26.12 -9.69
CA PRO A 232 -7.18 -26.48 -9.78
C PRO A 232 -7.75 -27.05 -8.48
N ASP A 233 -6.90 -27.67 -7.66
CA ASP A 233 -7.30 -28.32 -6.40
C ASP A 233 -7.18 -27.39 -5.17
N ILE A 234 -6.68 -26.17 -5.33
CA ILE A 234 -6.54 -25.20 -4.24
C ILE A 234 -7.66 -24.18 -4.32
N ILE A 235 -8.43 -24.06 -3.23
CA ILE A 235 -9.49 -23.05 -3.14
C ILE A 235 -8.87 -21.66 -3.18
N GLU A 236 -9.38 -20.79 -4.06
CA GLU A 236 -8.90 -19.42 -4.21
C GLU A 236 -9.03 -18.62 -2.91
N PRO A 237 -7.96 -17.95 -2.43
CA PRO A 237 -8.03 -17.21 -1.17
C PRO A 237 -8.86 -15.93 -1.29
N SER A 238 -9.60 -15.61 -0.24
CA SER A 238 -10.19 -14.29 -0.11
C SER A 238 -9.10 -13.27 0.19
N LEU A 239 -8.81 -12.36 -0.74
CA LEU A 239 -7.80 -11.33 -0.52
C LEU A 239 -8.19 -10.32 0.56
N LYS A 240 -9.48 -10.21 0.91
CA LYS A 240 -9.93 -9.35 2.02
C LYS A 240 -9.25 -9.68 3.35
N GLN A 241 -8.82 -10.93 3.56
CA GLN A 241 -8.10 -11.32 4.77
C GLN A 241 -6.75 -10.61 4.96
N TYR A 242 -6.18 -10.02 3.91
CA TYR A 242 -4.90 -9.29 3.96
C TYR A 242 -5.07 -7.80 4.19
N LEU A 243 -6.31 -7.28 4.18
CA LEU A 243 -6.57 -5.85 4.35
C LEU A 243 -6.15 -5.32 5.72
N ASP A 244 -6.04 -6.16 6.73
CA ASP A 244 -5.47 -5.81 8.03
C ASP A 244 -4.00 -5.34 7.92
N LEU A 245 -3.18 -6.08 7.17
CA LEU A 245 -1.79 -5.71 6.89
C LEU A 245 -1.70 -4.51 5.94
N VAL A 246 -2.58 -4.45 4.93
CA VAL A 246 -2.64 -3.30 4.02
C VAL A 246 -2.98 -2.02 4.79
N ALA A 247 -3.95 -2.06 5.71
CA ALA A 247 -4.28 -0.91 6.54
C ALA A 247 -3.11 -0.50 7.43
N LEU A 248 -2.41 -1.47 8.03
CA LEU A 248 -1.27 -1.22 8.90
C LEU A 248 -0.14 -0.51 8.14
N GLY A 249 0.33 -1.05 7.02
CA GLY A 249 1.39 -0.43 6.22
C GLY A 249 0.97 0.95 5.69
N THR A 250 -0.22 1.07 5.11
CA THR A 250 -0.76 2.34 4.60
C THR A 250 -0.79 3.45 5.65
N VAL A 251 -1.20 3.14 6.89
CA VAL A 251 -1.23 4.15 7.97
C VAL A 251 0.17 4.51 8.43
N CYS A 252 1.06 3.53 8.52
CA CYS A 252 2.42 3.74 9.03
C CYS A 252 3.33 4.48 8.06
N ASP A 253 3.13 4.30 6.76
CA ASP A 253 3.81 5.05 5.70
C ASP A 253 3.30 6.51 5.57
N VAL A 254 2.26 6.87 6.31
CA VAL A 254 1.73 8.26 6.39
C VAL A 254 1.22 8.78 5.04
N VAL A 255 0.86 7.93 4.10
CA VAL A 255 0.26 8.32 2.83
C VAL A 255 -1.12 8.95 3.00
N LYS A 256 -1.58 9.67 1.99
CA LYS A 256 -2.89 10.35 2.03
C LYS A 256 -4.03 9.34 2.10
N LEU A 257 -4.87 9.44 3.12
CA LEU A 257 -6.07 8.59 3.27
C LEU A 257 -7.24 9.09 2.40
N LYS A 258 -7.07 8.98 1.08
CA LYS A 258 -8.06 9.28 0.04
C LYS A 258 -8.35 8.04 -0.80
N GLY A 259 -9.47 8.04 -1.51
CA GLY A 259 -9.81 6.99 -2.47
C GLY A 259 -9.54 5.58 -1.94
N LEU A 260 -8.75 4.82 -2.66
CA LEU A 260 -8.45 3.42 -2.34
C LEU A 260 -7.73 3.24 -1.01
N ASN A 261 -6.76 4.13 -0.64
CA ASN A 261 -6.10 4.09 0.66
C ASN A 261 -7.11 4.19 1.82
N ARG A 262 -8.11 5.07 1.66
CA ARG A 262 -9.16 5.23 2.68
C ARG A 262 -10.03 3.97 2.78
N ALA A 263 -10.33 3.32 1.66
CA ALA A 263 -11.07 2.06 1.64
C ALA A 263 -10.27 0.92 2.29
N PHE A 264 -8.98 0.80 1.95
CA PHE A 264 -8.08 -0.18 2.56
C PHE A 264 -8.04 -0.04 4.07
N VAL A 265 -7.85 1.18 4.57
CA VAL A 265 -7.77 1.43 6.02
C VAL A 265 -9.11 1.15 6.70
N LYS A 266 -10.23 1.58 6.12
CA LYS A 266 -11.56 1.34 6.71
C LYS A 266 -11.88 -0.16 6.80
N GLU A 267 -11.82 -0.89 5.67
CA GLU A 267 -12.10 -2.32 5.67
C GLU A 267 -11.05 -3.12 6.46
N GLY A 268 -9.78 -2.67 6.44
CA GLY A 268 -8.71 -3.31 7.19
C GLY A 268 -8.89 -3.21 8.69
N ILE A 269 -9.35 -2.07 9.23
CA ILE A 269 -9.69 -1.92 10.66
C ILE A 269 -10.82 -2.89 11.03
N ASP A 270 -11.83 -3.07 10.16
CA ASP A 270 -12.90 -4.03 10.39
C ASP A 270 -12.36 -5.49 10.45
N ILE A 271 -11.32 -5.82 9.68
CA ILE A 271 -10.63 -7.13 9.76
C ILE A 271 -9.80 -7.24 11.05
N ILE A 272 -9.04 -6.20 11.40
CA ILE A 272 -8.23 -6.13 12.63
C ILE A 272 -9.13 -6.36 13.85
N SER A 273 -10.34 -5.79 13.87
CA SER A 273 -11.28 -5.93 14.98
C SER A 273 -11.72 -7.38 15.24
N LYS A 274 -11.57 -8.27 14.24
CA LYS A 274 -11.84 -9.72 14.39
C LYS A 274 -10.74 -10.47 15.13
N ARG A 275 -9.61 -9.83 15.41
CA ARG A 275 -8.50 -10.35 16.24
C ARG A 275 -7.92 -11.68 15.77
N GLN A 276 -7.86 -11.91 14.47
CA GLN A 276 -7.42 -13.19 13.89
C GLN A 276 -5.91 -13.27 13.63
N ARG A 277 -5.20 -12.13 13.62
CA ARG A 277 -3.76 -12.08 13.31
C ARG A 277 -2.94 -11.94 14.60
N PRO A 278 -2.16 -12.98 14.99
CA PRO A 278 -1.42 -12.98 16.27
C PRO A 278 -0.45 -11.80 16.41
N GLY A 279 0.24 -11.39 15.33
CA GLY A 279 1.18 -10.27 15.37
C GLY A 279 0.51 -8.93 15.69
N ILE A 280 -0.64 -8.64 15.06
CA ILE A 280 -1.41 -7.42 15.34
C ILE A 280 -2.01 -7.46 16.76
N GLU A 281 -2.47 -8.63 17.23
CA GLU A 281 -2.94 -8.79 18.62
C GLU A 281 -1.79 -8.60 19.63
N GLY A 282 -0.58 -9.05 19.32
CA GLY A 282 0.60 -8.77 20.12
C GLY A 282 0.88 -7.28 20.25
N LEU A 283 0.84 -6.55 19.14
CA LEU A 283 1.00 -5.09 19.10
C LEU A 283 -0.09 -4.39 19.94
N ARG A 284 -1.36 -4.80 19.78
CA ARG A 284 -2.47 -4.28 20.57
C ARG A 284 -2.28 -4.51 22.07
N ALA A 285 -1.85 -5.69 22.46
CA ALA A 285 -1.64 -6.02 23.86
C ALA A 285 -0.54 -5.15 24.50
N ILE A 286 0.55 -4.87 23.76
CA ILE A 286 1.64 -4.01 24.22
C ILE A 286 1.19 -2.54 24.30
N SER A 287 0.37 -2.07 23.37
CA SER A 287 -0.14 -0.69 23.38
C SER A 287 -1.17 -0.43 24.48
N GLY A 288 -1.73 -1.48 25.09
CA GLY A 288 -2.79 -1.37 26.10
C GLY A 288 -4.13 -0.91 25.56
N SER A 289 -4.28 -0.80 24.25
CA SER A 289 -5.52 -0.34 23.59
C SER A 289 -6.57 -1.44 23.56
N LYS A 290 -7.82 -1.08 23.86
CA LYS A 290 -8.97 -2.02 23.77
C LYS A 290 -9.36 -2.24 22.30
N ASP A 291 -9.42 -1.17 21.54
CA ASP A 291 -9.81 -1.15 20.13
C ASP A 291 -8.66 -0.51 19.31
N ILE A 292 -8.50 -0.97 18.08
CA ILE A 292 -7.50 -0.44 17.16
C ILE A 292 -8.22 0.39 16.11
N GLY A 293 -7.94 1.69 16.10
CA GLY A 293 -8.31 2.62 15.03
C GLY A 293 -7.08 3.14 14.30
N VAL A 294 -7.26 4.13 13.42
CA VAL A 294 -6.16 4.76 12.67
C VAL A 294 -5.11 5.36 13.62
N THR A 295 -5.54 5.95 14.72
CA THR A 295 -4.66 6.55 15.72
C THR A 295 -3.75 5.51 16.38
N GLU A 296 -4.31 4.38 16.78
CA GLU A 296 -3.57 3.29 17.40
C GLU A 296 -2.59 2.64 16.44
N LEU A 297 -2.97 2.45 15.17
CA LEU A 297 -2.07 1.96 14.13
C LEU A 297 -0.86 2.87 13.95
N GLY A 298 -1.06 4.19 13.88
CA GLY A 298 0.02 5.16 13.74
C GLY A 298 0.89 5.31 14.99
N LEU A 299 0.29 5.29 16.20
CA LEU A 299 1.01 5.53 17.46
C LEU A 299 1.66 4.27 18.04
N SER A 300 1.07 3.09 17.87
CA SER A 300 1.58 1.84 18.44
C SER A 300 2.97 1.50 17.94
N LEU A 301 3.28 1.86 16.69
CA LEU A 301 4.58 1.58 16.08
C LEU A 301 5.65 2.61 16.44
N ILE A 302 5.28 3.85 16.72
CA ILE A 302 6.21 4.87 17.22
C ILE A 302 6.71 4.52 18.62
N HIS A 303 5.89 3.89 19.45
CA HIS A 303 6.24 3.50 20.82
C HIS A 303 6.99 2.18 20.92
N ILE A 304 6.97 1.37 19.88
CA ILE A 304 7.68 0.08 19.83
C ILE A 304 9.06 0.24 19.19
#